data_e37bb6f924df02ec2747706440b5b36a
#
_entry.id   e37bb6f924df02ec2747706440b5b36a
#
_cell.length_a   1.000
_cell.length_b   1.000
_cell.length_c   1.000
_cell.angle_alpha   90.00
_cell.angle_beta   90.00
_cell.angle_gamma   90.00
#
_symmetry.space_group_name_H-M   'P 1'
#
loop_
_entity.id
_entity.type
_entity.pdbx_description
1 polymer ?
#
loop_
_entity_poly.entity_id
_entity_poly.type
_entity_poly.pdbx_seq_one_letter_code
_entity_poly.pdbx_strand_id
1 'polypeptide(L)'
;MIFSGNRNTFWTLELKTFEGSCSFERTKEDKGIIHYYQVESLKKFSTYKNVCSGFILDFRKTSNTYFLMIDEWDGLINSLSKKSFNENDLLKYCNPILINKKKLKVNYRYDVNSFLNDTRL
;
A
#
# COMPACT_ATOMS: atom_id res chain seq x y z
N MET A 1 8.71 0.63 7.46
CA MET A 1 9.87 0.68 6.54
C MET A 1 10.02 2.08 5.97
N ILE A 2 11.23 2.62 6.01
CA ILE A 2 11.52 3.97 5.50
C ILE A 2 12.73 3.86 4.58
N PHE A 3 12.64 4.47 3.40
CA PHE A 3 13.81 4.61 2.54
C PHE A 3 13.72 5.90 1.73
N SER A 4 14.85 6.41 1.26
CA SER A 4 14.91 7.63 0.47
C SER A 4 14.84 7.32 -1.02
N GLY A 5 14.09 8.15 -1.72
CA GLY A 5 14.02 8.11 -3.18
C GLY A 5 14.82 9.26 -3.79
N ASN A 6 14.58 9.52 -5.07
CA ASN A 6 15.19 10.63 -5.76
C ASN A 6 14.65 11.97 -5.25
N ARG A 7 15.44 13.04 -5.42
CA ARG A 7 15.00 14.41 -5.12
C ARG A 7 14.65 14.64 -3.65
N ASN A 8 15.40 13.99 -2.74
CA ASN A 8 15.20 14.16 -1.30
C ASN A 8 13.79 13.76 -0.84
N THR A 9 13.17 12.83 -1.54
CA THR A 9 11.87 12.28 -1.14
C THR A 9 12.09 11.08 -0.26
N PHE A 10 11.32 10.98 0.82
CA PHE A 10 11.34 9.86 1.75
C PHE A 10 10.04 9.10 1.64
N TRP A 11 10.14 7.78 1.70
CA TRP A 11 9.01 6.88 1.59
C TRP A 11 8.81 6.15 2.90
N THR A 12 7.60 6.21 3.43
CA THR A 12 7.20 5.43 4.60
C THR A 12 6.21 4.39 4.13
N LEU A 13 6.61 3.13 4.18
CA LEU A 13 5.86 2.04 3.57
C LEU A 13 5.57 0.95 4.59
N GLU A 14 4.38 0.37 4.49
CA GLU A 14 3.97 -0.80 5.26
C GLU A 14 3.62 -1.91 4.27
N LEU A 15 4.34 -3.02 4.34
CA LEU A 15 4.11 -4.16 3.45
C LEU A 15 3.08 -5.11 4.05
N LYS A 16 2.06 -5.47 3.27
CA LYS A 16 1.07 -6.46 3.63
C LYS A 16 0.94 -7.50 2.53
N THR A 17 1.02 -8.76 2.93
CA THR A 17 0.90 -9.91 2.04
C THR A 17 -0.30 -10.75 2.46
N PHE A 18 -1.14 -11.13 1.52
CA PHE A 18 -2.36 -11.90 1.80
C PHE A 18 -2.79 -12.64 0.53
N GLU A 19 -3.73 -13.58 0.66
CA GLU A 19 -4.16 -14.38 -0.50
C GLU A 19 -4.97 -13.57 -1.50
N GLY A 20 -6.25 -13.31 -1.23
CA GLY A 20 -7.12 -12.62 -2.19
C GLY A 20 -7.85 -11.42 -1.60
N SER A 21 -8.03 -11.38 -0.28
CA SER A 21 -8.69 -10.28 0.40
C SER A 21 -7.85 -9.82 1.57
N CYS A 22 -7.88 -8.52 1.80
CA CYS A 22 -7.17 -7.91 2.91
C CYS A 22 -8.19 -7.30 3.87
N SER A 23 -8.25 -7.83 5.08
CA SER A 23 -9.09 -7.26 6.12
C SER A 23 -8.41 -6.04 6.75
N PHE A 24 -9.22 -5.11 7.21
CA PHE A 24 -8.71 -3.88 7.82
C PHE A 24 -9.55 -3.48 9.01
N GLU A 25 -8.96 -2.66 9.87
CA GLU A 25 -9.59 -2.12 11.06
C GLU A 25 -10.05 -0.69 10.79
N ARG A 26 -11.33 -0.40 11.06
CA ARG A 26 -11.84 0.96 11.00
C ARG A 26 -11.63 1.71 12.31
N THR A 27 -11.59 0.96 13.42
CA THR A 27 -11.42 1.48 14.76
C THR A 27 -10.44 0.60 15.52
N LYS A 28 -10.05 1.05 16.71
CA LYS A 28 -9.13 0.30 17.59
C LYS A 28 -9.70 -1.04 18.05
N GLU A 29 -11.01 -1.18 18.07
CA GLU A 29 -11.69 -2.38 18.55
C GLU A 29 -11.83 -3.45 17.47
N ASP A 30 -11.64 -3.11 16.21
CA ASP A 30 -11.71 -4.05 15.10
C ASP A 30 -10.47 -4.95 15.07
N LYS A 31 -10.55 -6.00 14.26
CA LYS A 31 -9.42 -6.89 14.00
C LYS A 31 -9.26 -7.08 12.49
N GLY A 32 -8.04 -6.90 12.00
CA GLY A 32 -7.77 -7.06 10.59
C GLY A 32 -6.28 -7.16 10.31
N ILE A 33 -5.94 -7.47 9.06
CA ILE A 33 -4.54 -7.54 8.60
C ILE A 33 -3.92 -6.15 8.66
N ILE A 34 -4.65 -5.13 8.22
CA ILE A 34 -4.20 -3.74 8.32
C ILE A 34 -4.77 -3.18 9.61
N HIS A 35 -3.88 -2.83 10.52
CA HIS A 35 -4.25 -2.31 11.83
C HIS A 35 -4.55 -0.81 11.78
N TYR A 36 -5.49 -0.39 12.61
CA TYR A 36 -5.88 1.01 12.70
C TYR A 36 -4.69 1.93 12.98
N TYR A 37 -3.81 1.52 13.90
CA TYR A 37 -2.64 2.34 14.25
C TYR A 37 -1.65 2.48 13.10
N GLN A 38 -1.58 1.49 12.19
CA GLN A 38 -0.72 1.58 11.01
C GLN A 38 -1.22 2.64 10.04
N VAL A 39 -2.54 2.70 9.86
CA VAL A 39 -3.16 3.74 9.02
C VAL A 39 -2.89 5.12 9.61
N GLU A 40 -3.09 5.28 10.92
CA GLU A 40 -2.86 6.55 11.58
C GLU A 40 -1.39 6.98 11.52
N SER A 41 -0.46 6.04 11.67
CA SER A 41 0.97 6.33 11.54
C SER A 41 1.34 6.80 10.14
N LEU A 42 0.82 6.14 9.12
CA LEU A 42 1.10 6.53 7.74
C LEU A 42 0.52 7.90 7.41
N LYS A 43 -0.69 8.18 7.91
CA LYS A 43 -1.31 9.52 7.75
C LYS A 43 -0.45 10.59 8.40
N LYS A 44 0.06 10.32 9.59
CA LYS A 44 0.92 11.26 10.30
C LYS A 44 2.22 11.53 9.53
N PHE A 45 2.88 10.48 9.05
CA PHE A 45 4.11 10.65 8.27
C PHE A 45 3.86 11.42 6.96
N SER A 46 2.70 11.26 6.35
CA SER A 46 2.39 11.96 5.10
C SER A 46 2.25 13.47 5.27
N THR A 47 2.12 13.96 6.49
CA THR A 47 2.07 15.41 6.76
C THR A 47 3.44 16.07 6.73
N TYR A 48 4.52 15.29 6.79
CA TYR A 48 5.87 15.85 6.76
C TYR A 48 6.28 16.18 5.34
N LYS A 49 7.07 17.24 5.20
CA LYS A 49 7.57 17.67 3.90
C LYS A 49 8.43 16.57 3.26
N ASN A 50 8.23 16.36 1.98
CA ASN A 50 8.99 15.38 1.18
C ASN A 50 8.80 13.94 1.65
N VAL A 51 7.71 13.62 2.32
CA VAL A 51 7.40 12.24 2.73
C VAL A 51 6.17 11.75 1.98
N CYS A 52 6.31 10.59 1.34
CA CYS A 52 5.21 9.83 0.76
C CYS A 52 4.97 8.59 1.59
N SER A 53 3.73 8.36 1.96
CA SER A 53 3.36 7.23 2.82
C SER A 53 2.31 6.37 2.15
N GLY A 54 2.38 5.07 2.37
CA GLY A 54 1.37 4.17 1.85
C GLY A 54 1.63 2.71 2.15
N PHE A 55 0.75 1.88 1.61
CA PHE A 55 0.83 0.43 1.75
C PHE A 55 1.37 -0.19 0.47
N ILE A 56 2.24 -1.18 0.64
CA ILE A 56 2.56 -2.11 -0.43
C ILE A 56 1.70 -3.34 -0.19
N LEU A 57 0.79 -3.61 -1.13
CA LEU A 57 -0.22 -4.66 -1.01
C LEU A 57 0.09 -5.78 -1.98
N ASP A 58 0.43 -6.95 -1.45
CA ASP A 58 0.82 -8.11 -2.24
C ASP A 58 -0.32 -9.13 -2.25
N PHE A 59 -1.00 -9.23 -3.41
CA PHE A 59 -2.07 -10.19 -3.64
C PHE A 59 -1.45 -11.49 -4.16
N ARG A 60 -1.27 -12.47 -3.30
CA ARG A 60 -0.62 -13.74 -3.67
C ARG A 60 -1.39 -14.49 -4.74
N LYS A 61 -2.72 -14.45 -4.68
CA LYS A 61 -3.58 -15.20 -5.60
C LYS A 61 -3.32 -14.84 -7.07
N THR A 62 -3.07 -13.55 -7.33
CA THR A 62 -2.81 -13.06 -8.69
C THR A 62 -1.34 -12.73 -8.91
N SER A 63 -0.52 -12.79 -7.88
CA SER A 63 0.88 -12.37 -7.90
C SER A 63 1.06 -10.89 -8.26
N ASN A 64 0.05 -10.08 -8.06
CA ASN A 64 0.13 -8.63 -8.28
C ASN A 64 0.43 -7.91 -6.99
N THR A 65 1.30 -6.91 -7.06
CA THR A 65 1.67 -6.07 -5.93
C THR A 65 1.44 -4.62 -6.31
N TYR A 66 0.81 -3.87 -5.41
CA TYR A 66 0.47 -2.48 -5.65
C TYR A 66 0.99 -1.60 -4.54
N PHE A 67 1.30 -0.35 -4.90
CA PHE A 67 1.48 0.70 -3.92
C PHE A 67 0.20 1.52 -3.86
N LEU A 68 -0.36 1.66 -2.67
CA LEU A 68 -1.53 2.50 -2.40
C LEU A 68 -1.11 3.65 -1.51
N MET A 69 -1.22 4.88 -2.01
CA MET A 69 -0.93 6.06 -1.20
C MET A 69 -1.95 6.19 -0.08
N ILE A 70 -1.47 6.61 1.09
CA ILE A 70 -2.32 6.68 2.28
C ILE A 70 -3.50 7.65 2.11
N ASP A 71 -3.35 8.69 1.29
CA ASP A 71 -4.42 9.64 1.07
C ASP A 71 -5.62 9.04 0.31
N GLU A 72 -5.47 7.89 -0.35
CA GLU A 72 -6.58 7.18 -0.97
C GLU A 72 -7.29 6.22 -0.01
N TRP A 73 -6.75 6.00 1.17
CA TRP A 73 -7.27 5.00 2.11
C TRP A 73 -8.72 5.26 2.53
N ASP A 74 -9.00 6.49 2.96
CA ASP A 74 -10.34 6.82 3.44
C ASP A 74 -11.39 6.68 2.33
N GLY A 75 -11.05 7.05 1.11
CA GLY A 75 -11.92 6.85 -0.03
C GLY A 75 -12.24 5.39 -0.27
N LEU A 76 -11.23 4.51 -0.13
CA LEU A 76 -11.42 3.08 -0.30
C LEU A 76 -12.36 2.52 0.77
N ILE A 77 -12.05 2.70 2.04
CA ILE A 77 -12.85 2.09 3.10
C ILE A 77 -14.24 2.67 3.21
N ASN A 78 -14.43 3.93 2.86
CA ASN A 78 -15.76 4.56 2.87
C ASN A 78 -16.63 4.11 1.70
N SER A 79 -16.04 3.56 0.65
CA SER A 79 -16.76 3.00 -0.48
C SER A 79 -17.21 1.56 -0.25
N LEU A 80 -16.76 0.95 0.84
CA LEU A 80 -17.03 -0.44 1.15
C LEU A 80 -17.94 -0.55 2.37
N SER A 81 -18.92 -1.46 2.32
CA SER A 81 -19.77 -1.77 3.46
C SER A 81 -19.19 -2.88 4.35
N LYS A 82 -18.10 -3.49 3.91
CA LYS A 82 -17.43 -4.61 4.60
C LYS A 82 -16.08 -4.18 5.14
N LYS A 83 -15.45 -5.05 5.92
CA LYS A 83 -14.14 -4.78 6.56
C LYS A 83 -12.98 -5.48 5.85
N SER A 84 -13.11 -5.68 4.55
CA SER A 84 -12.04 -6.23 3.72
C SER A 84 -12.17 -5.71 2.30
N PHE A 85 -11.06 -5.72 1.57
CA PHE A 85 -11.08 -5.40 0.15
C PHE A 85 -10.31 -6.47 -0.61
N ASN A 86 -10.74 -6.72 -1.83
CA ASN A 86 -10.01 -7.58 -2.76
C ASN A 86 -9.36 -6.71 -3.84
N GLU A 87 -8.69 -7.36 -4.79
CA GLU A 87 -7.97 -6.63 -5.85
C GLU A 87 -8.95 -5.81 -6.70
N ASN A 88 -10.13 -6.36 -7.00
CA ASN A 88 -11.13 -5.65 -7.79
C ASN A 88 -11.63 -4.40 -7.08
N ASP A 89 -11.84 -4.47 -5.77
CA ASP A 89 -12.25 -3.31 -4.98
C ASP A 89 -11.17 -2.22 -5.03
N LEU A 90 -9.92 -2.61 -4.89
CA LEU A 90 -8.79 -1.68 -4.92
C LEU A 90 -8.73 -0.96 -6.27
N LEU A 91 -8.87 -1.69 -7.37
CA LEU A 91 -8.79 -1.11 -8.70
C LEU A 91 -10.03 -0.28 -9.05
N LYS A 92 -11.17 -0.61 -8.45
CA LYS A 92 -12.42 0.12 -8.68
C LYS A 92 -12.43 1.49 -8.02
N TYR A 93 -11.92 1.58 -6.78
CA TYR A 93 -12.05 2.79 -5.95
C TYR A 93 -10.78 3.59 -5.82
N CYS A 94 -9.65 3.07 -6.27
CA CYS A 94 -8.35 3.72 -6.12
C CYS A 94 -7.56 3.68 -7.43
N ASN A 95 -6.48 4.45 -7.45
CA ASN A 95 -5.47 4.42 -8.52
C ASN A 95 -4.15 3.90 -7.97
N PRO A 96 -4.05 2.63 -7.57
CA PRO A 96 -2.81 2.10 -7.04
C PRO A 96 -1.77 1.95 -8.16
N ILE A 97 -0.51 2.02 -7.78
CA ILE A 97 0.59 1.84 -8.71
C ILE A 97 1.01 0.37 -8.71
N LEU A 98 0.93 -0.27 -9.86
CA LEU A 98 1.37 -1.66 -9.99
C LEU A 98 2.89 -1.72 -9.92
N ILE A 99 3.41 -2.53 -9.00
CA ILE A 99 4.84 -2.71 -8.82
C ILE A 99 5.26 -3.94 -9.61
N ASN A 100 6.21 -3.77 -10.54
CA ASN A 100 6.76 -4.89 -11.29
C ASN A 100 7.66 -5.74 -10.41
N LYS A 101 7.43 -7.05 -10.45
CA LYS A 101 8.27 -8.02 -9.75
C LYS A 101 9.26 -8.61 -10.74
N LYS A 102 10.51 -8.72 -10.32
CA LYS A 102 11.52 -9.46 -11.08
C LYS A 102 11.63 -10.85 -10.50
N LYS A 103 11.32 -11.84 -11.31
CA LYS A 103 11.47 -13.24 -10.92
C LYS A 103 12.95 -13.61 -11.01
N LEU A 104 13.56 -13.89 -9.89
CA LEU A 104 14.90 -14.43 -9.83
C LEU A 104 14.84 -15.94 -9.66
N LYS A 105 16.02 -16.61 -9.70
CA LYS A 105 16.10 -18.08 -9.68
C LYS A 105 15.27 -18.73 -8.58
N VAL A 106 15.15 -18.10 -7.42
CA VAL A 106 14.43 -18.66 -6.27
C VAL A 106 13.50 -17.67 -5.60
N ASN A 107 13.55 -16.38 -5.97
CA ASN A 107 12.81 -15.34 -5.29
C ASN A 107 12.26 -14.32 -6.27
N TYR A 108 11.21 -13.63 -5.84
CA TYR A 108 10.75 -12.41 -6.50
C TYR A 108 11.37 -11.21 -5.82
N ARG A 109 11.77 -10.25 -6.61
CA ARG A 109 12.17 -8.92 -6.11
C ARG A 109 11.26 -7.86 -6.70
N TYR A 110 11.01 -6.84 -5.89
CA TYR A 110 10.30 -5.67 -6.37
C TYR A 110 11.26 -4.76 -7.11
N ASP A 111 10.81 -4.24 -8.23
CA ASP A 111 11.59 -3.25 -8.98
C ASP A 111 11.38 -1.88 -8.35
N VAL A 112 12.15 -1.60 -7.31
CA VAL A 112 12.03 -0.38 -6.52
C VAL A 112 12.35 0.85 -7.37
N ASN A 113 13.35 0.75 -8.25
CA ASN A 113 13.70 1.89 -9.11
C ASN A 113 12.58 2.26 -10.06
N SER A 114 11.95 1.27 -10.68
CA SER A 114 10.80 1.52 -11.55
C SER A 114 9.66 2.14 -10.77
N PHE A 115 9.38 1.61 -9.58
CA PHE A 115 8.35 2.14 -8.70
C PHE A 115 8.62 3.61 -8.32
N LEU A 116 9.83 3.92 -7.91
CA LEU A 116 10.19 5.30 -7.51
C LEU A 116 10.14 6.27 -8.67
N ASN A 117 10.42 5.82 -9.88
CA ASN A 117 10.35 6.66 -11.07
C ASN A 117 8.91 6.88 -11.54
N ASP A 118 8.04 5.88 -11.34
CA ASP A 118 6.64 5.96 -11.73
C ASP A 118 5.83 6.85 -10.79
N THR A 119 6.23 6.97 -9.54
CA THR A 119 5.55 7.85 -8.60
C THR A 119 5.89 9.29 -8.93
N ARG A 120 4.89 10.09 -9.10
CA ARG A 120 5.03 11.49 -9.50
C ARG A 120 5.26 12.37 -8.29
N LEU A 121 6.46 12.62 -8.04
CA LEU A 121 6.84 13.47 -6.91
C LEU A 121 7.39 14.78 -7.37
#